data_bff20dd40b40a15199bb2500b8de9493
#
_entry.id   bff20dd40b40a15199bb2500b8de9493
#
_cell.length_a   1.000
_cell.length_b   1.000
_cell.length_c   1.000
_cell.angle_alpha   90.00
_cell.angle_beta   90.00
_cell.angle_gamma   90.00
#
_symmetry.space_group_name_H-M   'P 1'
#
loop_
_entity.id
_entity.type
_entity.pdbx_description
1 polymer ?
#
loop_
_entity_poly.entity_id
_entity_poly.type
_entity_poly.pdbx_seq_one_letter_code
_entity_poly.pdbx_strand_id
1 'polypeptide(L)'
;MFNKHKIEILLILCSFFLFLSLVGCIGSSTDEAQIIQIAKNIEKAIEKKDVDLFMENVSYDYSDSDGGTYDNHINNLSEELFLKIEEAEDLLDPLSFFKIEPKVTIPESDLVLTDLYASGKMEINISLKACLLWYLCKIIYNEKIEYNVDFIKEEDNWKIISLIEI
;
A
#
# COMPACT_ATOMS: atom_id res chain seq x y z
N MET A 1 54.28 -7.02 15.62
CA MET A 1 54.52 -6.68 14.18
C MET A 1 53.41 -7.35 13.36
N PHE A 2 52.35 -6.63 13.05
CA PHE A 2 51.28 -7.19 12.23
C PHE A 2 51.74 -7.37 10.79
N ASN A 3 51.59 -8.57 10.26
CA ASN A 3 52.06 -8.94 8.95
C ASN A 3 51.30 -8.18 7.86
N LYS A 4 51.95 -7.28 7.14
CA LYS A 4 51.40 -6.37 6.12
C LYS A 4 50.52 -7.15 5.10
N HIS A 5 50.90 -8.36 4.73
CA HIS A 5 50.12 -9.22 3.84
C HIS A 5 48.79 -9.68 4.41
N LYS A 6 48.64 -9.82 5.74
CA LYS A 6 47.34 -10.19 6.35
C LYS A 6 46.37 -9.05 6.31
N ILE A 7 46.82 -7.79 6.41
CA ILE A 7 46.01 -6.59 6.33
C ILE A 7 45.51 -6.39 4.89
N GLU A 8 46.38 -6.60 3.89
CA GLU A 8 46.01 -6.49 2.47
C GLU A 8 44.95 -7.54 2.08
N ILE A 9 45.08 -8.78 2.53
CA ILE A 9 44.11 -9.85 2.29
C ILE A 9 42.77 -9.52 2.97
N LEU A 10 42.78 -8.97 4.18
CA LEU A 10 41.57 -8.59 4.90
C LEU A 10 40.83 -7.45 4.19
N LEU A 11 41.54 -6.45 3.67
CA LEU A 11 40.96 -5.34 2.90
C LEU A 11 40.34 -5.81 1.58
N ILE A 12 40.97 -6.76 0.87
CA ILE A 12 40.44 -7.35 -0.36
C ILE A 12 39.17 -8.15 -0.06
N LEU A 13 39.14 -8.93 1.03
CA LEU A 13 37.96 -9.69 1.45
C LEU A 13 36.83 -8.77 1.86
N CYS A 14 37.08 -7.69 2.60
CA CYS A 14 36.06 -6.69 2.94
C CYS A 14 35.51 -5.98 1.71
N SER A 15 36.37 -5.62 0.74
CA SER A 15 35.96 -5.01 -0.52
C SER A 15 35.08 -5.97 -1.35
N PHE A 16 35.43 -7.25 -1.39
CA PHE A 16 34.67 -8.27 -2.10
C PHE A 16 33.30 -8.52 -1.44
N PHE A 17 33.20 -8.50 -0.11
CA PHE A 17 31.95 -8.60 0.62
C PHE A 17 31.06 -7.36 0.42
N LEU A 18 31.64 -6.17 0.36
CA LEU A 18 30.92 -4.92 0.04
C LEU A 18 30.38 -4.93 -1.40
N PHE A 19 31.11 -5.48 -2.37
CA PHE A 19 30.63 -5.63 -3.74
C PHE A 19 29.50 -6.66 -3.87
N LEU A 20 29.57 -7.77 -3.12
CA LEU A 20 28.50 -8.78 -3.11
C LEU A 20 27.20 -8.26 -2.48
N SER A 21 27.26 -7.32 -1.54
CA SER A 21 26.05 -6.70 -0.96
C SER A 21 25.41 -5.66 -1.87
N LEU A 22 26.09 -5.16 -2.90
CA LEU A 22 25.54 -4.23 -3.90
C LEU A 22 24.87 -4.94 -5.09
N VAL A 23 25.08 -6.25 -5.26
CA VAL A 23 24.39 -7.09 -6.27
C VAL A 23 23.07 -7.67 -5.71
N GLY A 24 22.64 -7.20 -4.54
CA GLY A 24 21.37 -7.56 -3.93
C GLY A 24 20.18 -7.03 -4.71
N CYS A 25 19.52 -7.94 -5.42
CA CYS A 25 18.15 -7.85 -5.88
C CYS A 25 17.79 -6.68 -6.82
N ILE A 26 18.28 -6.72 -8.05
CA ILE A 26 17.46 -6.35 -9.20
C ILE A 26 16.68 -7.64 -9.57
N GLY A 27 15.83 -8.12 -8.67
CA GLY A 27 14.77 -9.03 -9.01
C GLY A 27 13.71 -8.18 -9.69
N SER A 28 13.40 -8.40 -10.97
CA SER A 28 12.13 -7.95 -11.53
C SER A 28 11.06 -8.55 -10.61
N SER A 29 10.32 -7.68 -9.88
CA SER A 29 9.17 -8.15 -9.13
C SER A 29 8.23 -8.80 -10.11
N THR A 30 7.74 -10.00 -9.79
CA THR A 30 6.70 -10.64 -10.63
C THR A 30 5.49 -9.70 -10.71
N ASP A 31 4.70 -9.85 -11.75
CA ASP A 31 3.48 -9.04 -11.92
C ASP A 31 2.57 -9.13 -10.69
N GLU A 32 2.43 -10.33 -10.12
CA GLU A 32 1.70 -10.54 -8.87
C GLU A 32 2.28 -9.73 -7.71
N ALA A 33 3.60 -9.72 -7.56
CA ALA A 33 4.26 -8.98 -6.49
C ALA A 33 4.08 -7.47 -6.63
N GLN A 34 4.03 -6.94 -7.87
CA GLN A 34 3.72 -5.53 -8.12
C GLN A 34 2.28 -5.20 -7.73
N ILE A 35 1.31 -6.04 -8.10
CA ILE A 35 -0.09 -5.85 -7.75
C ILE A 35 -0.28 -5.91 -6.22
N ILE A 36 0.35 -6.85 -5.54
CA ILE A 36 0.33 -6.92 -4.07
C ILE A 36 1.00 -5.69 -3.44
N GLN A 37 2.01 -5.12 -4.10
CA GLN A 37 2.63 -3.88 -3.64
C GLN A 37 1.67 -2.69 -3.72
N ILE A 38 0.74 -2.65 -4.69
CA ILE A 38 -0.33 -1.64 -4.76
C ILE A 38 -1.17 -1.67 -3.48
N ALA A 39 -1.56 -2.84 -2.99
CA ALA A 39 -2.30 -2.95 -1.73
C ALA A 39 -1.56 -2.30 -0.55
N LYS A 40 -0.25 -2.53 -0.44
CA LYS A 40 0.58 -1.90 0.60
C LYS A 40 0.72 -0.39 0.44
N ASN A 41 0.77 0.09 -0.80
CA ASN A 41 0.82 1.52 -1.08
C ASN A 41 -0.50 2.21 -0.67
N ILE A 42 -1.63 1.58 -0.99
CA ILE A 42 -2.96 2.06 -0.59
C ILE A 42 -3.10 2.05 0.95
N GLU A 43 -2.68 0.96 1.61
CA GLU A 43 -2.65 0.88 3.07
C GLU A 43 -1.90 2.07 3.68
N LYS A 44 -0.71 2.36 3.15
CA LYS A 44 0.12 3.49 3.58
C LYS A 44 -0.52 4.85 3.27
N ALA A 45 -1.20 4.98 2.13
CA ALA A 45 -1.92 6.19 1.75
C ALA A 45 -3.08 6.48 2.73
N ILE A 46 -3.85 5.46 3.08
CA ILE A 46 -4.92 5.55 4.07
C ILE A 46 -4.37 5.90 5.46
N GLU A 47 -3.30 5.23 5.90
CA GLU A 47 -2.65 5.52 7.18
C GLU A 47 -2.19 6.98 7.30
N LYS A 48 -1.72 7.54 6.21
CA LYS A 48 -1.23 8.93 6.14
C LYS A 48 -2.29 9.95 5.77
N LYS A 49 -3.49 9.51 5.39
CA LYS A 49 -4.54 10.34 4.79
C LYS A 49 -4.03 11.12 3.56
N ASP A 50 -3.22 10.46 2.75
CA ASP A 50 -2.50 11.03 1.61
C ASP A 50 -3.17 10.58 0.30
N VAL A 51 -4.03 11.43 -0.25
CA VAL A 51 -4.76 11.17 -1.49
C VAL A 51 -3.82 11.05 -2.68
N ASP A 52 -2.77 11.87 -2.74
CA ASP A 52 -1.82 11.86 -3.85
C ASP A 52 -1.09 10.51 -3.89
N LEU A 53 -0.66 10.01 -2.73
CA LEU A 53 -0.04 8.69 -2.62
C LEU A 53 -0.98 7.55 -3.03
N PHE A 54 -2.28 7.67 -2.78
CA PHE A 54 -3.28 6.72 -3.26
C PHE A 54 -3.35 6.77 -4.79
N MET A 55 -3.49 7.98 -5.35
CA MET A 55 -3.66 8.21 -6.79
C MET A 55 -2.44 7.83 -7.63
N GLU A 56 -1.24 7.76 -7.04
CA GLU A 56 -0.06 7.20 -7.70
C GLU A 56 -0.25 5.74 -8.17
N ASN A 57 -1.19 5.00 -7.58
CA ASN A 57 -1.51 3.63 -7.94
C ASN A 57 -2.70 3.50 -8.89
N VAL A 58 -3.32 4.59 -9.28
CA VAL A 58 -4.50 4.63 -10.15
C VAL A 58 -4.08 5.06 -11.56
N SER A 59 -4.66 4.43 -12.58
CA SER A 59 -4.47 4.79 -13.98
C SER A 59 -5.20 6.09 -14.31
N TYR A 60 -4.65 6.89 -15.22
CA TYR A 60 -5.36 8.03 -15.78
C TYR A 60 -6.62 7.63 -16.58
N ASP A 61 -6.65 6.39 -17.10
CA ASP A 61 -7.80 5.82 -17.79
C ASP A 61 -8.82 5.17 -16.85
N TYR A 62 -8.71 5.43 -15.53
CA TYR A 62 -9.62 4.90 -14.53
C TYR A 62 -11.07 5.26 -14.82
N SER A 63 -11.95 4.25 -14.70
CA SER A 63 -13.39 4.44 -14.69
C SER A 63 -14.08 3.36 -13.84
N ASP A 64 -15.07 3.75 -13.06
CA ASP A 64 -15.89 2.84 -12.28
C ASP A 64 -17.35 2.78 -12.77
N SER A 65 -18.14 1.87 -12.17
CA SER A 65 -19.56 1.70 -12.51
C SER A 65 -20.42 2.90 -12.17
N ASP A 66 -19.97 3.76 -11.26
CA ASP A 66 -20.71 4.94 -10.79
C ASP A 66 -20.35 6.21 -11.58
N GLY A 67 -19.51 6.06 -12.59
CA GLY A 67 -19.06 7.15 -13.45
C GLY A 67 -17.89 7.94 -12.88
N GLY A 68 -17.21 7.39 -11.85
CA GLY A 68 -15.96 7.93 -11.34
C GLY A 68 -14.86 7.84 -12.41
N THR A 69 -14.05 8.89 -12.49
CA THR A 69 -12.86 8.97 -13.35
C THR A 69 -11.66 9.32 -12.51
N TYR A 70 -10.47 9.28 -13.10
CA TYR A 70 -9.25 9.69 -12.40
C TYR A 70 -9.39 11.07 -11.74
N ASP A 71 -9.92 12.05 -12.47
CA ASP A 71 -10.01 13.44 -12.00
C ASP A 71 -11.02 13.63 -10.86
N ASN A 72 -12.17 12.91 -10.90
CA ASN A 72 -13.21 13.05 -9.86
C ASN A 72 -13.10 11.99 -8.76
N HIS A 73 -12.31 10.94 -8.95
CA HIS A 73 -12.11 9.90 -7.95
C HIS A 73 -11.41 10.44 -6.70
N ILE A 74 -10.49 11.40 -6.87
CA ILE A 74 -9.83 12.11 -5.76
C ILE A 74 -10.87 12.74 -4.83
N ASN A 75 -11.88 13.40 -5.40
CA ASN A 75 -12.92 14.04 -4.62
C ASN A 75 -13.78 13.02 -3.86
N ASN A 76 -14.17 11.94 -4.53
CA ASN A 76 -14.98 10.88 -3.93
C ASN A 76 -14.23 10.15 -2.81
N LEU A 77 -12.95 9.83 -3.02
CA LEU A 77 -12.11 9.22 -2.00
C LEU A 77 -11.86 10.14 -0.80
N SER A 78 -11.63 11.42 -1.04
CA SER A 78 -11.43 12.38 0.05
C SER A 78 -12.73 12.58 0.86
N GLU A 79 -13.87 12.61 0.19
CA GLU A 79 -15.16 12.76 0.85
C GLU A 79 -15.60 11.50 1.59
N GLU A 80 -15.46 10.34 1.00
CA GLU A 80 -16.03 9.11 1.57
C GLU A 80 -15.10 8.41 2.58
N LEU A 81 -13.84 8.25 2.25
CA LEU A 81 -12.90 7.52 3.09
C LEU A 81 -12.30 8.39 4.18
N PHE A 82 -11.80 9.58 3.83
CA PHE A 82 -11.10 10.43 4.79
C PHE A 82 -12.06 11.25 5.67
N LEU A 83 -13.26 11.62 5.17
CA LEU A 83 -14.28 12.24 6.01
C LEU A 83 -14.82 11.28 7.07
N LYS A 84 -15.11 10.03 6.72
CA LYS A 84 -15.51 9.01 7.72
C LYS A 84 -14.46 8.84 8.81
N ILE A 85 -13.17 8.93 8.46
CA ILE A 85 -12.07 8.85 9.40
C ILE A 85 -12.03 10.10 10.29
N GLU A 86 -12.19 11.30 9.73
CA GLU A 86 -12.23 12.57 10.48
C GLU A 86 -13.45 12.64 11.40
N GLU A 87 -14.62 12.27 10.93
CA GLU A 87 -15.83 12.19 11.77
C GLU A 87 -15.67 11.23 12.94
N ALA A 88 -15.01 10.10 12.72
CA ALA A 88 -14.72 9.15 13.78
C ALA A 88 -13.70 9.69 14.79
N GLU A 89 -12.74 10.50 14.37
CA GLU A 89 -11.78 11.17 15.25
C GLU A 89 -12.43 12.30 16.05
N ASP A 90 -13.34 13.09 15.45
CA ASP A 90 -14.03 14.21 16.09
C ASP A 90 -15.04 13.79 17.16
N LEU A 91 -15.57 12.57 17.07
CA LEU A 91 -16.49 12.01 18.06
C LEU A 91 -15.81 11.62 19.39
N LEU A 92 -14.49 11.74 19.46
CA LEU A 92 -13.70 11.16 20.55
C LEU A 92 -13.05 12.26 21.41
N ASP A 93 -13.03 11.98 22.75
CA ASP A 93 -12.49 12.85 23.79
C ASP A 93 -11.05 13.33 23.45
N PRO A 94 -10.72 14.64 23.58
CA PRO A 94 -9.40 15.19 23.27
C PRO A 94 -8.24 14.61 24.09
N LEU A 95 -8.52 13.75 25.05
CA LEU A 95 -7.50 13.06 25.87
C LEU A 95 -7.11 11.66 25.34
N SER A 96 -7.74 11.20 24.28
CA SER A 96 -7.47 9.88 23.70
C SER A 96 -6.56 10.00 22.47
N PHE A 97 -5.50 9.20 22.42
CA PHE A 97 -4.68 9.07 21.22
C PHE A 97 -5.35 8.06 20.28
N PHE A 98 -5.59 8.47 19.03
CA PHE A 98 -6.19 7.59 18.04
C PHE A 98 -5.12 7.03 17.12
N LYS A 99 -5.34 5.79 16.71
CA LYS A 99 -4.52 5.12 15.71
C LYS A 99 -5.44 4.51 14.66
N ILE A 100 -5.25 4.94 13.43
CA ILE A 100 -5.85 4.30 12.27
C ILE A 100 -4.96 3.12 11.91
N GLU A 101 -5.54 1.94 11.76
CA GLU A 101 -4.86 0.75 11.28
C GLU A 101 -5.62 0.22 10.05
N PRO A 102 -5.28 0.71 8.86
CA PRO A 102 -5.76 0.13 7.62
C PRO A 102 -5.07 -1.21 7.37
N LYS A 103 -5.79 -2.12 6.75
CA LYS A 103 -5.23 -3.34 6.20
C LYS A 103 -5.84 -3.56 4.82
N VAL A 104 -5.01 -3.54 3.79
CA VAL A 104 -5.44 -3.79 2.41
C VAL A 104 -4.87 -5.12 1.96
N THR A 105 -5.73 -5.97 1.44
CA THR A 105 -5.36 -7.33 1.03
C THR A 105 -5.88 -7.60 -0.39
N ILE A 106 -5.01 -8.10 -1.25
CA ILE A 106 -5.35 -8.67 -2.56
C ILE A 106 -4.88 -10.13 -2.50
N PRO A 107 -5.80 -11.11 -2.37
CA PRO A 107 -5.42 -12.52 -2.32
C PRO A 107 -4.84 -12.97 -3.65
N GLU A 108 -3.64 -13.58 -3.64
CA GLU A 108 -3.02 -14.15 -4.85
C GLU A 108 -3.93 -15.18 -5.54
N SER A 109 -4.71 -15.93 -4.76
CA SER A 109 -5.63 -16.95 -5.28
C SER A 109 -6.74 -16.39 -6.16
N ASP A 110 -7.05 -15.11 -6.01
CA ASP A 110 -8.16 -14.44 -6.69
C ASP A 110 -7.68 -13.61 -7.88
N LEU A 111 -6.34 -13.51 -8.06
CA LEU A 111 -5.75 -12.78 -9.18
C LEU A 111 -5.81 -13.61 -10.47
N VAL A 112 -6.38 -13.02 -11.50
CA VAL A 112 -6.35 -13.53 -12.87
C VAL A 112 -5.51 -12.56 -13.69
N LEU A 113 -4.35 -13.02 -14.18
CA LEU A 113 -3.38 -12.20 -14.90
C LEU A 113 -3.36 -12.56 -16.38
N THR A 114 -3.19 -11.52 -17.18
CA THR A 114 -2.78 -11.57 -18.59
C THR A 114 -1.56 -10.67 -18.78
N ASP A 115 -1.04 -10.57 -20.00
CA ASP A 115 0.16 -9.76 -20.26
C ASP A 115 -0.01 -8.26 -19.91
N LEU A 116 -1.23 -7.72 -20.09
CA LEU A 116 -1.52 -6.28 -19.91
C LEU A 116 -2.61 -5.98 -18.91
N TYR A 117 -3.40 -6.98 -18.52
CA TYR A 117 -4.54 -6.79 -17.61
C TYR A 117 -4.52 -7.82 -16.49
N ALA A 118 -4.99 -7.41 -15.33
CA ALA A 118 -5.28 -8.33 -14.25
C ALA A 118 -6.62 -7.95 -13.61
N SER A 119 -7.28 -8.94 -13.02
CA SER A 119 -8.48 -8.73 -12.21
C SER A 119 -8.39 -9.55 -10.94
N GLY A 120 -9.09 -9.10 -9.91
CA GLY A 120 -9.09 -9.77 -8.62
C GLY A 120 -10.05 -9.14 -7.63
N LYS A 121 -9.92 -9.55 -6.37
CA LYS A 121 -10.63 -8.93 -5.26
C LYS A 121 -9.68 -8.16 -4.37
N MET A 122 -10.11 -7.01 -3.91
CA MET A 122 -9.40 -6.22 -2.92
C MET A 122 -10.29 -6.03 -1.69
N GLU A 123 -9.74 -6.34 -0.53
CA GLU A 123 -10.38 -6.13 0.75
C GLU A 123 -9.66 -4.99 1.48
N ILE A 124 -10.42 -3.98 1.88
CA ILE A 124 -9.95 -2.88 2.71
C ILE A 124 -10.61 -3.00 4.07
N ASN A 125 -9.83 -3.20 5.11
CA ASN A 125 -10.27 -3.23 6.48
C ASN A 125 -9.66 -2.04 7.23
N ILE A 126 -10.51 -1.15 7.74
CA ILE A 126 -10.10 0.05 8.47
C ILE A 126 -10.51 -0.12 9.92
N SER A 127 -9.52 -0.19 10.80
CA SER A 127 -9.73 -0.23 12.25
C SER A 127 -9.29 1.09 12.86
N LEU A 128 -10.16 1.70 13.66
CA LEU A 128 -9.83 2.84 14.50
C LEU A 128 -9.68 2.37 15.94
N LYS A 129 -8.55 2.65 16.55
CA LYS A 129 -8.23 2.29 17.93
C LYS A 129 -8.11 3.55 18.78
N ALA A 130 -8.83 3.57 19.90
CA ALA A 130 -8.57 4.54 20.97
C ALA A 130 -7.51 3.98 21.91
N CYS A 131 -6.45 4.73 22.16
CA CYS A 131 -5.35 4.32 23.00
C CYS A 131 -5.25 5.20 24.25
N LEU A 132 -5.24 4.59 25.42
CA LEU A 132 -4.91 5.23 26.69
C LEU A 132 -3.44 4.90 27.02
N LEU A 133 -2.62 5.91 27.27
CA LEU A 133 -1.21 5.71 27.67
C LEU A 133 -0.39 4.86 26.68
N TRP A 134 -0.52 5.06 25.36
CA TRP A 134 0.31 4.47 24.29
C TRP A 134 0.22 2.93 24.11
N TYR A 135 -0.23 2.18 25.10
CA TYR A 135 -0.22 0.71 25.07
C TYR A 135 -1.56 0.05 25.40
N LEU A 136 -2.53 0.77 25.92
CA LEU A 136 -3.89 0.26 26.16
C LEU A 136 -4.81 0.74 25.05
N CYS A 137 -4.81 0.01 23.94
CA CYS A 137 -5.64 0.35 22.79
C CYS A 137 -6.86 -0.57 22.72
N LYS A 138 -8.03 0.01 22.42
CA LYS A 138 -9.26 -0.72 22.15
C LYS A 138 -9.79 -0.31 20.77
N ILE A 139 -10.18 -1.28 19.96
CA ILE A 139 -10.87 -1.03 18.70
C ILE A 139 -12.24 -0.41 19.03
N ILE A 140 -12.52 0.75 18.47
CA ILE A 140 -13.76 1.50 18.65
C ILE A 140 -14.59 1.55 17.39
N TYR A 141 -13.93 1.37 16.23
CA TYR A 141 -14.56 1.29 14.93
C TYR A 141 -13.81 0.26 14.07
N ASN A 142 -14.55 -0.49 13.27
CA ASN A 142 -13.98 -1.43 12.31
C ASN A 142 -14.92 -1.54 11.13
N GLU A 143 -14.44 -1.23 9.95
CA GLU A 143 -15.17 -1.33 8.70
C GLU A 143 -14.39 -2.20 7.71
N LYS A 144 -15.11 -3.07 7.03
CA LYS A 144 -14.59 -3.93 5.97
C LYS A 144 -15.33 -3.61 4.70
N ILE A 145 -14.61 -3.25 3.66
CA ILE A 145 -15.13 -2.97 2.32
C ILE A 145 -14.45 -3.92 1.34
N GLU A 146 -15.23 -4.52 0.46
CA GLU A 146 -14.73 -5.43 -0.58
C GLU A 146 -14.99 -4.84 -1.96
N TYR A 147 -13.97 -4.95 -2.83
CA TYR A 147 -14.04 -4.47 -4.21
C TYR A 147 -13.66 -5.59 -5.18
N ASN A 148 -14.36 -5.65 -6.32
CA ASN A 148 -13.75 -6.19 -7.52
C ASN A 148 -12.82 -5.13 -8.08
N VAL A 149 -11.59 -5.50 -8.40
CA VAL A 149 -10.56 -4.58 -8.87
C VAL A 149 -9.99 -5.06 -10.18
N ASP A 150 -9.90 -4.16 -11.15
CA ASP A 150 -9.20 -4.39 -12.41
C ASP A 150 -7.94 -3.53 -12.48
N PHE A 151 -6.89 -4.11 -13.04
CA PHE A 151 -5.59 -3.49 -13.19
C PHE A 151 -5.18 -3.47 -14.65
N ILE A 152 -4.39 -2.47 -15.01
CA ILE A 152 -3.71 -2.35 -16.30
C ILE A 152 -2.21 -2.19 -16.09
N LYS A 153 -1.42 -2.74 -16.99
CA LYS A 153 0.04 -2.57 -17.00
C LYS A 153 0.43 -1.42 -17.93
N GLU A 154 0.95 -0.35 -17.34
CA GLU A 154 1.41 0.86 -18.01
C GLU A 154 2.92 1.01 -17.81
N GLU A 155 3.70 1.07 -18.89
CA GLU A 155 5.17 1.27 -18.82
C GLU A 155 5.86 0.36 -17.79
N ASP A 156 5.49 -0.94 -17.79
CA ASP A 156 5.97 -1.97 -16.85
C ASP A 156 5.50 -1.80 -15.38
N ASN A 157 4.56 -0.90 -15.09
CA ASN A 157 3.96 -0.72 -13.79
C ASN A 157 2.47 -1.06 -13.82
N TRP A 158 2.01 -1.78 -12.81
CA TRP A 158 0.59 -2.05 -12.64
C TRP A 158 -0.13 -0.87 -12.00
N LYS A 159 -1.33 -0.55 -12.51
CA LYS A 159 -2.22 0.51 -12.03
C LYS A 159 -3.64 0.01 -11.91
N ILE A 160 -4.40 0.55 -10.97
CA ILE A 160 -5.84 0.30 -10.85
C ILE A 160 -6.56 1.06 -11.96
N ILE A 161 -7.42 0.35 -12.71
CA ILE A 161 -8.24 0.94 -13.77
C ILE A 161 -9.73 0.95 -13.41
N SER A 162 -10.15 0.11 -12.47
CA SER A 162 -11.54 0.06 -12.00
C SER A 162 -11.63 -0.49 -10.59
N LEU A 163 -12.55 0.05 -9.79
CA LEU A 163 -12.97 -0.45 -8.48
C LEU A 163 -14.50 -0.51 -8.44
N ILE A 164 -15.05 -1.67 -8.10
CA ILE A 164 -16.49 -1.89 -7.99
C ILE A 164 -16.75 -2.52 -6.63
N GLU A 165 -17.42 -1.80 -5.74
CA GLU A 165 -17.82 -2.29 -4.42
C GLU A 165 -18.82 -3.44 -4.53
N ILE A 166 -18.70 -4.49 -3.66
CA ILE A 166 -19.51 -5.71 -3.68
C ILE A 166 -20.11 -6.05 -2.32
#